data_b2d75e4cd84768eaa22788392fd6d4b1
#
_entry.id   b2d75e4cd84768eaa22788392fd6d4b1
#
_cell.length_a   1.000
_cell.length_b   1.000
_cell.length_c   1.000
_cell.angle_alpha   90.00
_cell.angle_beta   90.00
_cell.angle_gamma   90.00
#
_symmetry.space_group_name_H-M   'P 1'
#
loop_
_entity.id
_entity.type
_entity.pdbx_description
1 polymer ?
#
loop_
_entity_poly.entity_id
_entity_poly.type
_entity_poly.pdbx_seq_one_letter_code
_entity_poly.pdbx_strand_id
1 'polypeptide(L)'
;MNFSLSFLPERREKPRESGLTIMTDRGLSVREAENFTEGNAPYTDFVKMAFGTSLLIPSLESKLNIYQEAGIHCYFGGTLFEVFARQNAMEDYEKYLDRFGIEFLEISDSVVAMDRKEKLAYIQRFSSEFEVLSQVTNFVPQGHLSFDRLVSYANEELSAGAKFIIIKESEQMPLFSKDGLAAYLTSKEAENALDISKLIWDAPDKQQQIELINLFGANINLCNVRHDDVIALEAKRLGLHSSTLLKLIPEGDSEKNND
;
A
#
# COMPACT_ATOMS: atom_id res chain seq x y z
N MET A 1 -20.03 -3.39 9.86
CA MET A 1 -21.08 -3.08 8.85
C MET A 1 -22.41 -2.97 9.57
N ASN A 2 -23.25 -1.98 9.22
CA ASN A 2 -24.53 -1.77 9.93
C ASN A 2 -25.61 -2.83 9.61
N PHE A 3 -25.47 -3.49 8.47
CA PHE A 3 -26.34 -4.57 8.03
C PHE A 3 -25.54 -5.59 7.19
N SER A 4 -25.73 -6.88 7.46
CA SER A 4 -25.03 -7.95 6.73
C SER A 4 -25.82 -8.32 5.47
N LEU A 5 -25.15 -8.33 4.32
CA LEU A 5 -25.70 -8.72 3.03
C LEU A 5 -24.86 -9.86 2.46
N SER A 6 -25.47 -11.04 2.28
CA SER A 6 -24.75 -12.27 1.90
C SER A 6 -24.20 -12.26 0.47
N PHE A 7 -24.67 -11.35 -0.37
CA PHE A 7 -24.22 -11.21 -1.76
C PHE A 7 -23.06 -10.24 -1.94
N LEU A 8 -22.61 -9.55 -0.87
CA LEU A 8 -21.44 -8.67 -0.97
C LEU A 8 -20.15 -9.48 -1.05
N PRO A 9 -19.12 -8.98 -1.76
CA PRO A 9 -17.80 -9.59 -1.74
C PRO A 9 -17.28 -9.77 -0.31
N GLU A 10 -16.70 -10.94 -0.06
CA GLU A 10 -16.08 -11.20 1.23
C GLU A 10 -14.88 -10.29 1.45
N ARG A 11 -14.88 -9.59 2.58
CA ARG A 11 -13.77 -8.77 3.04
C ARG A 11 -13.15 -9.40 4.27
N ARG A 12 -11.84 -9.58 4.23
CA ARG A 12 -11.09 -10.08 5.38
C ARG A 12 -11.16 -9.10 6.54
N GLU A 13 -11.38 -9.62 7.74
CA GLU A 13 -11.37 -8.82 8.97
C GLU A 13 -9.92 -8.56 9.45
N LYS A 14 -9.74 -7.51 10.25
CA LYS A 14 -8.45 -7.18 10.87
C LYS A 14 -8.17 -8.13 12.07
N PRO A 15 -6.91 -8.54 12.27
CA PRO A 15 -5.73 -8.28 11.44
C PRO A 15 -5.75 -9.11 10.15
N ARG A 16 -5.36 -8.48 9.03
CA ARG A 16 -5.40 -9.11 7.71
C ARG A 16 -4.08 -8.94 6.96
N GLU A 17 -3.78 -9.89 6.08
CA GLU A 17 -2.57 -9.90 5.25
C GLU A 17 -2.83 -9.52 3.78
N SER A 18 -4.10 -9.37 3.39
CA SER A 18 -4.49 -8.91 2.07
C SER A 18 -5.77 -8.09 2.14
N GLY A 19 -6.01 -7.26 1.12
CA GLY A 19 -7.06 -6.25 1.15
C GLY A 19 -6.68 -5.05 2.02
N LEU A 20 -5.38 -4.84 2.21
CA LEU A 20 -4.83 -3.77 3.02
C LEU A 20 -5.19 -2.41 2.46
N THR A 21 -5.47 -1.48 3.36
CA THR A 21 -5.67 -0.07 3.06
C THR A 21 -4.63 0.75 3.82
N ILE A 22 -3.77 1.45 3.10
CA ILE A 22 -2.74 2.32 3.65
C ILE A 22 -3.12 3.77 3.41
N MET A 23 -3.52 4.46 4.46
CA MET A 23 -3.81 5.89 4.43
C MET A 23 -2.51 6.69 4.52
N THR A 24 -2.41 7.78 3.75
CA THR A 24 -1.26 8.68 3.80
C THR A 24 -1.60 9.94 4.58
N ASP A 25 -0.99 10.06 5.77
CA ASP A 25 -1.08 11.26 6.59
C ASP A 25 -0.07 12.30 6.10
N ARG A 26 -0.59 13.44 5.63
CA ARG A 26 0.18 14.56 5.10
C ARG A 26 0.29 15.73 6.07
N GLY A 27 -0.04 15.50 7.35
CA GLY A 27 0.03 16.53 8.40
C GLY A 27 -1.29 16.75 9.11
N LEU A 28 -2.13 15.74 9.26
CA LEU A 28 -3.32 15.82 10.12
C LEU A 28 -2.91 16.27 11.53
N SER A 29 -3.72 17.11 12.13
CA SER A 29 -3.61 17.43 13.55
C SER A 29 -4.02 16.24 14.42
N VAL A 30 -3.72 16.29 15.71
CA VAL A 30 -4.16 15.27 16.69
C VAL A 30 -5.67 15.09 16.63
N ARG A 31 -6.43 16.18 16.60
CA ARG A 31 -7.90 16.15 16.54
C ARG A 31 -8.43 15.51 15.25
N GLU A 32 -7.78 15.78 14.12
CA GLU A 32 -8.15 15.14 12.85
C GLU A 32 -7.81 13.66 12.84
N ALA A 33 -6.72 13.24 13.51
CA ALA A 33 -6.39 11.83 13.68
C ALA A 33 -7.42 11.09 14.57
N GLU A 34 -7.88 11.71 15.67
CA GLU A 34 -8.98 11.19 16.49
C GLU A 34 -10.27 11.01 15.68
N ASN A 35 -10.69 12.06 14.96
CA ASN A 35 -11.88 12.01 14.11
C ASN A 35 -11.75 10.97 12.99
N PHE A 36 -10.55 10.82 12.43
CA PHE A 36 -10.26 9.81 11.42
C PHE A 36 -10.41 8.40 11.98
N THR A 37 -9.81 8.10 13.12
CA THR A 37 -9.85 6.75 13.71
C THR A 37 -11.26 6.36 14.13
N GLU A 38 -12.06 7.28 14.65
CA GLU A 38 -13.46 7.04 15.02
C GLU A 38 -14.28 6.42 13.87
N GLY A 39 -14.13 6.95 12.65
CA GLY A 39 -14.91 6.49 11.50
C GLY A 39 -14.21 5.45 10.61
N ASN A 40 -12.88 5.43 10.56
CA ASN A 40 -12.14 4.72 9.53
C ASN A 40 -11.24 3.59 10.03
N ALA A 41 -11.04 3.44 11.35
CA ALA A 41 -10.12 2.43 11.89
C ALA A 41 -10.43 0.99 11.43
N PRO A 42 -11.69 0.51 11.32
CA PRO A 42 -11.98 -0.83 10.85
C PRO A 42 -11.51 -1.11 9.41
N TYR A 43 -11.35 -0.06 8.61
CA TYR A 43 -11.05 -0.12 7.18
C TYR A 43 -9.62 0.30 6.84
N THR A 44 -8.82 0.72 7.84
CA THR A 44 -7.44 1.17 7.69
C THR A 44 -6.49 0.23 8.39
N ASP A 45 -5.48 -0.27 7.70
CA ASP A 45 -4.48 -1.19 8.26
C ASP A 45 -3.19 -0.46 8.64
N PHE A 46 -2.80 0.50 7.81
CA PHE A 46 -1.60 1.30 8.01
C PHE A 46 -1.85 2.78 7.82
N VAL A 47 -1.08 3.59 8.55
CA VAL A 47 -0.91 5.01 8.28
C VAL A 47 0.56 5.26 7.92
N LYS A 48 0.76 5.76 6.70
CA LYS A 48 2.04 6.26 6.22
C LYS A 48 2.17 7.73 6.56
N MET A 49 3.16 8.08 7.38
CA MET A 49 3.56 9.48 7.56
C MET A 49 4.29 9.95 6.30
N ALA A 50 3.63 10.81 5.51
CA ALA A 50 4.11 11.20 4.20
C ALA A 50 5.41 12.02 4.25
N PHE A 51 6.29 11.80 3.30
CA PHE A 51 7.54 12.52 3.14
C PHE A 51 8.39 12.50 4.42
N GLY A 52 8.82 13.65 4.89
CA GLY A 52 9.48 13.87 6.18
C GLY A 52 8.57 14.58 7.18
N THR A 53 7.24 14.49 7.04
CA THR A 53 6.31 15.21 7.93
C THR A 53 6.45 14.79 9.39
N SER A 54 6.88 13.57 9.66
CA SER A 54 7.17 13.09 11.02
C SER A 54 8.20 13.96 11.76
N LEU A 55 9.16 14.56 11.04
CA LEU A 55 10.14 15.48 11.64
C LEU A 55 9.56 16.86 11.96
N LEU A 56 8.42 17.21 11.37
CA LEU A 56 7.82 18.54 11.45
C LEU A 56 6.61 18.61 12.38
N ILE A 57 5.99 17.48 12.70
CA ILE A 57 4.76 17.41 13.50
C ILE A 57 5.13 17.51 14.99
N PRO A 58 4.73 18.59 15.70
CA PRO A 58 5.13 18.79 17.11
C PRO A 58 4.60 17.72 18.07
N SER A 59 3.42 17.17 17.76
CA SER A 59 2.72 16.17 18.59
C SER A 59 2.75 14.78 17.96
N LEU A 60 3.86 14.39 17.33
CA LEU A 60 3.98 13.14 16.60
C LEU A 60 3.65 11.92 17.47
N GLU A 61 4.25 11.84 18.66
CA GLU A 61 4.04 10.71 19.58
C GLU A 61 2.55 10.54 19.94
N SER A 62 1.87 11.63 20.32
CA SER A 62 0.43 11.57 20.62
C SER A 62 -0.38 11.08 19.43
N LYS A 63 -0.02 11.50 18.22
CA LYS A 63 -0.72 11.09 17.01
C LYS A 63 -0.48 9.63 16.64
N LEU A 64 0.75 9.15 16.79
CA LEU A 64 1.07 7.75 16.58
C LEU A 64 0.33 6.86 17.57
N ASN A 65 0.24 7.25 18.84
CA ASN A 65 -0.51 6.53 19.86
C ASN A 65 -2.00 6.40 19.49
N ILE A 66 -2.65 7.46 18.99
CA ILE A 66 -4.05 7.42 18.53
C ILE A 66 -4.25 6.35 17.45
N TYR A 67 -3.35 6.29 16.46
CA TYR A 67 -3.44 5.29 15.41
C TYR A 67 -3.19 3.87 15.95
N GLN A 68 -2.17 3.68 16.80
CA GLN A 68 -1.83 2.39 17.39
C GLN A 68 -2.93 1.86 18.31
N GLU A 69 -3.53 2.70 19.16
CA GLU A 69 -4.67 2.35 20.02
C GLU A 69 -5.90 1.95 19.19
N ALA A 70 -6.05 2.50 17.99
CA ALA A 70 -7.09 2.10 17.03
C ALA A 70 -6.73 0.84 16.22
N GLY A 71 -5.62 0.15 16.55
CA GLY A 71 -5.15 -1.05 15.85
C GLY A 71 -4.66 -0.78 14.43
N ILE A 72 -4.08 0.41 14.20
CA ILE A 72 -3.51 0.81 12.91
C ILE A 72 -1.99 0.92 13.05
N HIS A 73 -1.25 0.19 12.22
CA HIS A 73 0.20 0.30 12.19
C HIS A 73 0.64 1.62 11.55
N CYS A 74 1.71 2.21 12.09
CA CYS A 74 2.28 3.44 11.54
C CYS A 74 3.66 3.17 10.97
N TYR A 75 4.00 3.87 9.89
CA TYR A 75 5.36 3.89 9.38
C TYR A 75 5.74 5.22 8.72
N PHE A 76 7.04 5.44 8.61
CA PHE A 76 7.57 6.62 7.95
C PHE A 76 7.83 6.33 6.47
N GLY A 77 7.47 7.27 5.58
CA GLY A 77 7.57 7.08 4.14
C GLY A 77 9.02 7.01 3.63
N GLY A 78 9.20 6.32 2.52
CA GLY A 78 10.50 6.00 1.94
C GLY A 78 11.41 7.20 1.63
N THR A 79 10.83 8.37 1.29
CA THR A 79 11.64 9.59 1.10
C THR A 79 12.45 9.97 2.35
N LEU A 80 11.91 9.70 3.55
CA LEU A 80 12.67 9.93 4.79
C LEU A 80 13.86 8.97 4.88
N PHE A 81 13.66 7.69 4.58
CA PHE A 81 14.75 6.72 4.47
C PHE A 81 15.84 7.20 3.49
N GLU A 82 15.44 7.66 2.29
CA GLU A 82 16.39 8.16 1.28
C GLU A 82 17.20 9.37 1.77
N VAL A 83 16.61 10.25 2.60
CA VAL A 83 17.35 11.37 3.23
C VAL A 83 18.47 10.86 4.12
N PHE A 84 18.18 9.90 5.00
CA PHE A 84 19.19 9.33 5.89
C PHE A 84 20.23 8.50 5.13
N ALA A 85 19.82 7.73 4.12
CA ALA A 85 20.74 6.99 3.24
C ALA A 85 21.72 7.92 2.54
N ARG A 86 21.21 9.01 1.96
CA ARG A 86 22.05 10.01 1.27
C ARG A 86 23.09 10.69 2.19
N GLN A 87 22.79 10.78 3.48
CA GLN A 87 23.67 11.38 4.49
C GLN A 87 24.56 10.35 5.19
N ASN A 88 24.48 9.06 4.81
CA ASN A 88 25.15 7.94 5.52
C ASN A 88 24.80 7.93 7.03
N ALA A 89 23.57 8.26 7.38
CA ALA A 89 23.10 8.45 8.76
C ALA A 89 22.08 7.36 9.18
N MET A 90 22.31 6.10 8.77
CA MET A 90 21.38 4.99 9.05
C MET A 90 21.25 4.67 10.54
N GLU A 91 22.31 4.83 11.33
CA GLU A 91 22.24 4.67 12.78
C GLU A 91 21.30 5.69 13.45
N ASP A 92 21.26 6.92 12.93
CA ASP A 92 20.34 7.93 13.44
C ASP A 92 18.90 7.67 12.96
N TYR A 93 18.73 7.05 11.79
CA TYR A 93 17.43 6.57 11.32
C TYR A 93 16.87 5.49 12.23
N GLU A 94 17.67 4.48 12.58
CA GLU A 94 17.31 3.40 13.54
C GLU A 94 16.90 3.99 14.90
N LYS A 95 17.72 4.87 15.47
CA LYS A 95 17.37 5.58 16.73
C LYS A 95 16.05 6.35 16.62
N TYR A 96 15.77 6.91 15.45
CA TYR A 96 14.52 7.62 15.20
C TYR A 96 13.32 6.68 15.15
N LEU A 97 13.44 5.53 14.50
CA LEU A 97 12.42 4.50 14.48
C LEU A 97 12.14 3.96 15.88
N ASP A 98 13.19 3.60 16.62
CA ASP A 98 13.12 3.08 17.98
C ASP A 98 12.45 4.06 18.95
N ARG A 99 12.79 5.34 18.85
CA ARG A 99 12.21 6.40 19.69
C ARG A 99 10.69 6.44 19.62
N PHE A 100 10.11 6.13 18.46
CA PHE A 100 8.67 6.18 18.24
C PHE A 100 8.02 4.80 18.19
N GLY A 101 8.76 3.73 18.51
CA GLY A 101 8.25 2.37 18.51
C GLY A 101 7.71 1.93 17.14
N ILE A 102 8.39 2.32 16.08
CA ILE A 102 7.99 2.01 14.71
C ILE A 102 8.44 0.59 14.38
N GLU A 103 7.49 -0.27 14.04
CA GLU A 103 7.75 -1.67 13.68
C GLU A 103 7.89 -1.87 12.16
N PHE A 104 7.33 -0.97 11.37
CA PHE A 104 7.31 -1.01 9.91
C PHE A 104 8.12 0.15 9.32
N LEU A 105 8.88 -0.12 8.28
CA LEU A 105 9.58 0.94 7.55
C LEU A 105 9.47 0.75 6.04
N GLU A 106 9.55 1.85 5.29
CA GLU A 106 9.56 1.84 3.84
C GLU A 106 10.97 2.14 3.32
N ILE A 107 11.53 1.21 2.55
CA ILE A 107 12.78 1.40 1.81
C ILE A 107 12.43 1.78 0.36
N SER A 108 12.91 2.92 -0.09
CA SER A 108 12.72 3.39 -1.46
C SER A 108 14.02 3.93 -2.05
N ASP A 109 14.07 3.94 -3.38
CA ASP A 109 15.14 4.48 -4.20
C ASP A 109 14.56 5.37 -5.33
N SER A 110 13.43 6.02 -5.02
CA SER A 110 12.65 6.75 -6.01
C SER A 110 13.18 8.14 -6.35
N VAL A 111 13.96 8.74 -5.47
CA VAL A 111 14.55 10.08 -5.62
C VAL A 111 16.08 10.01 -5.59
N VAL A 112 16.61 9.25 -4.65
CA VAL A 112 18.06 9.00 -4.53
C VAL A 112 18.36 7.69 -5.21
N ALA A 113 19.03 7.77 -6.37
CA ALA A 113 19.49 6.57 -7.08
C ALA A 113 20.39 5.74 -6.17
N MET A 114 20.07 4.48 -6.00
CA MET A 114 20.77 3.52 -5.17
C MET A 114 21.17 2.32 -6.02
N ASP A 115 22.38 1.80 -5.79
CA ASP A 115 22.77 0.55 -6.43
C ASP A 115 21.88 -0.60 -5.95
N ARG A 116 21.55 -1.52 -6.85
CA ARG A 116 20.68 -2.66 -6.55
C ARG A 116 21.18 -3.49 -5.36
N LYS A 117 22.50 -3.72 -5.30
CA LYS A 117 23.11 -4.47 -4.18
C LYS A 117 23.01 -3.72 -2.86
N GLU A 118 23.15 -2.41 -2.91
CA GLU A 118 23.02 -1.54 -1.75
C GLU A 118 21.58 -1.59 -1.20
N LYS A 119 20.56 -1.46 -2.07
CA LYS A 119 19.16 -1.58 -1.67
C LYS A 119 18.86 -2.93 -1.02
N LEU A 120 19.29 -4.03 -1.63
CA LEU A 120 19.11 -5.37 -1.07
C LEU A 120 19.83 -5.53 0.28
N ALA A 121 21.02 -4.94 0.44
CA ALA A 121 21.73 -4.96 1.72
C ALA A 121 20.96 -4.18 2.82
N TYR A 122 20.33 -3.04 2.48
CA TYR A 122 19.46 -2.35 3.42
C TYR A 122 18.22 -3.18 3.79
N ILE A 123 17.57 -3.82 2.82
CA ILE A 123 16.44 -4.70 3.10
C ILE A 123 16.85 -5.82 4.05
N GLN A 124 17.95 -6.51 3.77
CA GLN A 124 18.48 -7.58 4.64
C GLN A 124 18.82 -7.08 6.05
N ARG A 125 19.46 -5.91 6.15
CA ARG A 125 19.81 -5.30 7.45
C ARG A 125 18.57 -5.04 8.27
N PHE A 126 17.60 -4.32 7.69
CA PHE A 126 16.43 -3.86 8.43
C PHE A 126 15.40 -4.96 8.68
N SER A 127 15.32 -5.99 7.82
CA SER A 127 14.36 -7.10 8.02
C SER A 127 14.68 -8.00 9.22
N SER A 128 15.84 -7.84 9.87
CA SER A 128 16.15 -8.55 11.11
C SER A 128 15.41 -7.99 12.33
N GLU A 129 15.00 -6.73 12.30
CA GLU A 129 14.41 -6.03 13.43
C GLU A 129 13.07 -5.36 13.10
N PHE A 130 12.82 -5.08 11.82
CA PHE A 130 11.65 -4.36 11.34
C PHE A 130 10.93 -5.14 10.24
N GLU A 131 9.65 -4.86 10.07
CA GLU A 131 8.87 -5.31 8.91
C GLU A 131 9.09 -4.35 7.74
N VAL A 132 9.75 -4.79 6.69
CA VAL A 132 10.16 -3.94 5.57
C VAL A 132 9.10 -3.91 4.47
N LEU A 133 8.67 -2.70 4.08
CA LEU A 133 7.97 -2.42 2.84
C LEU A 133 8.99 -1.88 1.84
N SER A 134 9.18 -2.53 0.70
CA SER A 134 10.13 -2.04 -0.29
C SER A 134 9.40 -1.48 -1.51
N GLN A 135 9.74 -0.27 -1.92
CA GLN A 135 9.17 0.34 -3.11
C GLN A 135 10.00 -0.02 -4.34
N VAL A 136 9.38 -0.70 -5.29
CA VAL A 136 10.00 -0.93 -6.61
C VAL A 136 9.55 0.17 -7.55
N THR A 137 10.52 0.86 -8.13
CA THR A 137 10.33 1.84 -9.19
C THR A 137 10.96 1.35 -10.49
N ASN A 138 10.48 1.83 -11.60
CA ASN A 138 11.13 1.58 -12.88
C ASN A 138 12.17 2.65 -13.23
N PHE A 139 12.54 3.50 -12.28
CA PHE A 139 13.56 4.51 -12.51
C PHE A 139 14.93 3.84 -12.67
N VAL A 140 15.41 3.80 -13.90
CA VAL A 140 16.79 3.48 -14.21
C VAL A 140 17.37 4.63 -15.03
N PRO A 141 18.58 5.10 -14.74
CA PRO A 141 19.20 6.24 -15.42
C PRO A 141 19.29 6.11 -16.94
N GLN A 142 19.06 4.91 -17.48
CA GLN A 142 19.32 4.57 -18.90
C GLN A 142 18.09 4.06 -19.65
N GLY A 143 16.86 4.22 -19.13
CA GLY A 143 15.64 3.76 -19.80
C GLY A 143 14.59 3.14 -18.86
N HIS A 144 13.72 2.29 -19.42
CA HIS A 144 12.64 1.65 -18.66
C HIS A 144 12.96 0.22 -18.32
N LEU A 145 12.61 -0.22 -17.10
CA LEU A 145 12.56 -1.64 -16.78
C LEU A 145 11.42 -2.31 -17.57
N SER A 146 11.69 -3.46 -18.17
CA SER A 146 10.64 -4.36 -18.62
C SER A 146 9.85 -4.89 -17.42
N PHE A 147 8.61 -5.34 -17.66
CA PHE A 147 7.79 -5.93 -16.59
C PHE A 147 8.45 -7.17 -15.99
N ASP A 148 9.08 -8.03 -16.81
CA ASP A 148 9.86 -9.18 -16.32
C ASP A 148 10.95 -8.77 -15.34
N ARG A 149 11.65 -7.69 -15.63
CA ARG A 149 12.73 -7.19 -14.77
C ARG A 149 12.19 -6.57 -13.48
N LEU A 150 11.03 -5.92 -13.55
CA LEU A 150 10.33 -5.42 -12.36
C LEU A 150 9.89 -6.58 -11.47
N VAL A 151 9.31 -7.64 -12.06
CA VAL A 151 8.95 -8.87 -11.35
C VAL A 151 10.18 -9.53 -10.72
N SER A 152 11.30 -9.60 -11.45
CA SER A 152 12.58 -10.09 -10.91
C SER A 152 13.01 -9.28 -9.69
N TYR A 153 12.97 -7.95 -9.78
CA TYR A 153 13.35 -7.07 -8.68
C TYR A 153 12.44 -7.23 -7.46
N ALA A 154 11.13 -7.33 -7.67
CA ALA A 154 10.19 -7.59 -6.59
C ALA A 154 10.49 -8.91 -5.87
N ASN A 155 10.74 -9.98 -6.62
CA ASN A 155 11.09 -11.29 -6.07
C ASN A 155 12.44 -11.28 -5.31
N GLU A 156 13.45 -10.57 -5.84
CA GLU A 156 14.73 -10.38 -5.15
C GLU A 156 14.56 -9.64 -3.81
N GLU A 157 13.73 -8.59 -3.78
CA GLU A 157 13.46 -7.82 -2.57
C GLU A 157 12.66 -8.61 -1.55
N LEU A 158 11.66 -9.39 -1.97
CA LEU A 158 10.97 -10.35 -1.11
C LEU A 158 11.93 -11.40 -0.54
N SER A 159 12.81 -11.93 -1.38
CA SER A 159 13.85 -12.90 -0.95
C SER A 159 14.88 -12.30 0.01
N ALA A 160 15.13 -11.00 -0.10
CA ALA A 160 16.01 -10.26 0.81
C ALA A 160 15.36 -9.94 2.16
N GLY A 161 14.05 -10.19 2.33
CA GLY A 161 13.34 -10.02 3.58
C GLY A 161 12.26 -8.94 3.58
N ALA A 162 11.95 -8.32 2.44
CA ALA A 162 10.81 -7.42 2.35
C ALA A 162 9.51 -8.20 2.59
N LYS A 163 8.63 -7.66 3.43
CA LYS A 163 7.31 -8.24 3.70
C LYS A 163 6.33 -7.95 2.57
N PHE A 164 6.38 -6.74 2.04
CA PHE A 164 5.55 -6.27 0.93
C PHE A 164 6.37 -5.44 -0.06
N ILE A 165 5.91 -5.45 -1.31
CA ILE A 165 6.46 -4.63 -2.38
C ILE A 165 5.44 -3.56 -2.77
N ILE A 166 5.81 -2.29 -2.65
CA ILE A 166 5.00 -1.17 -3.11
C ILE A 166 5.30 -0.93 -4.59
N ILE A 167 4.27 -1.03 -5.43
CA ILE A 167 4.34 -0.73 -6.86
C ILE A 167 3.77 0.67 -7.09
N LYS A 168 4.62 1.57 -7.54
CA LYS A 168 4.25 2.96 -7.81
C LYS A 168 4.24 3.25 -9.30
N GLU A 169 3.16 3.86 -9.78
CA GLU A 169 3.08 4.36 -11.15
C GLU A 169 4.06 5.50 -11.39
N SER A 170 4.72 5.48 -12.54
CA SER A 170 5.49 6.61 -13.06
C SER A 170 5.04 6.89 -14.48
N GLU A 171 5.37 8.08 -15.00
CA GLU A 171 5.08 8.43 -16.40
C GLU A 171 5.60 7.39 -17.40
N GLN A 172 6.63 6.66 -17.02
CA GLN A 172 7.31 5.69 -17.84
C GLN A 172 6.84 4.25 -17.63
N MET A 173 6.04 3.99 -16.59
CA MET A 173 5.48 2.67 -16.30
C MET A 173 3.98 2.81 -16.05
N PRO A 174 3.17 2.79 -17.12
CA PRO A 174 1.72 2.79 -16.96
C PRO A 174 1.30 1.49 -16.29
N LEU A 175 0.73 1.61 -15.10
CA LEU A 175 0.20 0.45 -14.36
C LEU A 175 -1.16 0.00 -14.91
N PHE A 176 -1.96 0.96 -15.38
CA PHE A 176 -3.39 0.81 -15.63
C PHE A 176 -3.77 0.79 -17.11
N SER A 177 -2.82 0.94 -18.04
CA SER A 177 -3.11 0.77 -19.45
C SER A 177 -3.40 -0.68 -19.82
N LYS A 178 -4.00 -0.91 -20.99
CA LYS A 178 -4.24 -2.27 -21.51
C LYS A 178 -2.97 -3.11 -21.60
N ASP A 179 -1.83 -2.45 -21.81
CA ASP A 179 -0.51 -3.05 -21.91
C ASP A 179 0.34 -2.75 -20.67
N GLY A 180 -0.29 -2.36 -19.55
CA GLY A 180 0.37 -2.00 -18.30
C GLY A 180 0.75 -3.21 -17.45
N LEU A 181 1.49 -2.95 -16.38
CA LEU A 181 1.94 -3.99 -15.45
C LEU A 181 0.78 -4.81 -14.87
N ALA A 182 -0.33 -4.16 -14.52
CA ALA A 182 -1.50 -4.85 -13.96
C ALA A 182 -2.09 -5.86 -14.95
N ALA A 183 -2.21 -5.48 -16.23
CA ALA A 183 -2.64 -6.39 -17.29
C ALA A 183 -1.63 -7.52 -17.53
N TYR A 184 -0.32 -7.19 -17.52
CA TYR A 184 0.74 -8.19 -17.64
C TYR A 184 0.66 -9.25 -16.54
N LEU A 185 0.52 -8.86 -15.27
CA LEU A 185 0.43 -9.79 -14.14
C LEU A 185 -0.82 -10.68 -14.13
N THR A 186 -1.85 -10.33 -14.91
CA THR A 186 -3.03 -11.18 -15.11
C THR A 186 -2.94 -12.06 -16.38
N SER A 187 -1.88 -11.90 -17.17
CA SER A 187 -1.66 -12.71 -18.37
C SER A 187 -1.17 -14.11 -18.03
N LYS A 188 -1.31 -15.04 -18.97
CA LYS A 188 -0.79 -16.40 -18.81
C LYS A 188 0.73 -16.47 -18.76
N GLU A 189 1.40 -15.52 -19.40
CA GLU A 189 2.86 -15.44 -19.45
C GLU A 189 3.44 -15.10 -18.07
N ALA A 190 2.69 -14.36 -17.25
CA ALA A 190 3.10 -13.96 -15.91
C ALA A 190 2.39 -14.72 -14.79
N GLU A 191 1.63 -15.78 -15.14
CA GLU A 191 0.92 -16.60 -14.17
C GLU A 191 1.92 -17.19 -13.16
N ASN A 192 1.70 -16.89 -11.86
CA ASN A 192 2.59 -17.25 -10.75
C ASN A 192 4.00 -16.61 -10.78
N ALA A 193 4.27 -15.64 -11.65
CA ALA A 193 5.58 -14.97 -11.67
C ALA A 193 5.84 -14.13 -10.40
N LEU A 194 4.77 -13.66 -9.74
CA LEU A 194 4.85 -12.86 -8.52
C LEU A 194 3.57 -13.06 -7.69
N ASP A 195 3.73 -13.22 -6.38
CA ASP A 195 2.60 -13.29 -5.45
C ASP A 195 1.93 -11.90 -5.31
N ILE A 196 0.78 -11.73 -5.95
CA ILE A 196 0.01 -10.48 -5.95
C ILE A 196 -0.41 -10.08 -4.54
N SER A 197 -0.58 -11.02 -3.61
CA SER A 197 -0.91 -10.72 -2.21
C SER A 197 0.20 -9.97 -1.48
N LYS A 198 1.44 -10.06 -1.96
CA LYS A 198 2.60 -9.34 -1.45
C LYS A 198 2.78 -7.96 -2.07
N LEU A 199 2.00 -7.63 -3.09
CA LEU A 199 2.04 -6.31 -3.72
C LEU A 199 1.11 -5.33 -3.03
N ILE A 200 1.56 -4.10 -2.90
CA ILE A 200 0.76 -2.94 -2.48
C ILE A 200 0.82 -1.93 -3.63
N TRP A 201 -0.34 -1.55 -4.15
CA TRP A 201 -0.43 -0.65 -5.29
C TRP A 201 -0.60 0.79 -4.84
N ASP A 202 0.27 1.67 -5.33
CA ASP A 202 0.15 3.12 -5.12
C ASP A 202 -0.99 3.67 -6.00
N ALA A 203 -2.15 3.91 -5.40
CA ALA A 203 -3.38 4.29 -6.07
C ALA A 203 -4.02 5.53 -5.43
N PRO A 204 -3.41 6.73 -5.60
CA PRO A 204 -3.94 7.98 -5.05
C PRO A 204 -5.22 8.44 -5.75
N ASP A 205 -5.45 8.00 -6.98
CA ASP A 205 -6.59 8.37 -7.79
C ASP A 205 -7.72 7.36 -7.73
N LYS A 206 -8.97 7.87 -7.71
CA LYS A 206 -10.17 7.03 -7.62
C LYS A 206 -10.32 6.08 -8.81
N GLN A 207 -9.91 6.50 -9.99
CA GLN A 207 -9.97 5.68 -11.19
C GLN A 207 -9.00 4.51 -11.09
N GLN A 208 -7.77 4.75 -10.63
CA GLN A 208 -6.77 3.71 -10.38
C GLN A 208 -7.28 2.67 -9.37
N GLN A 209 -7.90 3.12 -8.27
CA GLN A 209 -8.52 2.22 -7.29
C GLN A 209 -9.59 1.33 -7.91
N ILE A 210 -10.48 1.91 -8.74
CA ILE A 210 -11.56 1.18 -9.42
C ILE A 210 -10.97 0.14 -10.38
N GLU A 211 -9.99 0.50 -11.18
CA GLU A 211 -9.35 -0.39 -12.15
C GLU A 211 -8.67 -1.59 -11.44
N LEU A 212 -7.92 -1.34 -10.37
CA LEU A 212 -7.29 -2.39 -9.58
C LEU A 212 -8.30 -3.32 -8.90
N ILE A 213 -9.37 -2.77 -8.32
CA ILE A 213 -10.44 -3.56 -7.72
C ILE A 213 -11.16 -4.40 -8.78
N ASN A 214 -11.45 -3.83 -9.94
CA ASN A 214 -12.09 -4.56 -11.02
C ASN A 214 -11.20 -5.66 -11.62
N LEU A 215 -9.88 -5.49 -11.56
CA LEU A 215 -8.92 -6.45 -12.12
C LEU A 215 -8.58 -7.57 -11.13
N PHE A 216 -8.29 -7.23 -9.89
CA PHE A 216 -7.77 -8.15 -8.87
C PHE A 216 -8.78 -8.50 -7.75
N GLY A 217 -9.94 -7.85 -7.75
CA GLY A 217 -10.99 -8.10 -6.75
C GLY A 217 -10.90 -7.23 -5.50
N ALA A 218 -11.83 -7.46 -4.59
CA ALA A 218 -12.05 -6.66 -3.38
C ALA A 218 -10.85 -6.62 -2.42
N ASN A 219 -10.04 -7.69 -2.41
CA ASN A 219 -8.95 -7.87 -1.44
C ASN A 219 -7.55 -7.51 -1.99
N ILE A 220 -7.49 -6.61 -2.97
CA ILE A 220 -6.22 -6.01 -3.43
C ILE A 220 -5.67 -5.02 -2.39
N ASN A 221 -4.35 -4.99 -2.19
CA ASN A 221 -3.71 -4.04 -1.27
C ASN A 221 -3.48 -2.70 -1.95
N LEU A 222 -3.93 -1.61 -1.33
CA LEU A 222 -3.83 -0.26 -1.89
C LEU A 222 -3.18 0.71 -0.90
N CYS A 223 -2.28 1.55 -1.39
CA CYS A 223 -1.68 2.62 -0.61
C CYS A 223 -1.90 4.00 -1.23
N ASN A 224 -1.41 5.01 -0.55
CA ASN A 224 -1.58 6.43 -0.87
C ASN A 224 -3.04 6.89 -0.88
N VAL A 225 -3.87 6.21 -0.07
CA VAL A 225 -5.28 6.54 0.10
C VAL A 225 -5.39 7.79 0.98
N ARG A 226 -6.21 8.75 0.56
CA ARG A 226 -6.48 9.96 1.35
C ARG A 226 -7.34 9.61 2.55
N HIS A 227 -7.19 10.37 3.65
CA HIS A 227 -7.95 10.18 4.87
C HIS A 227 -9.48 10.31 4.67
N ASP A 228 -9.91 11.15 3.73
CA ASP A 228 -11.33 11.38 3.38
C ASP A 228 -11.88 10.38 2.33
N ASP A 229 -11.06 9.46 1.84
CA ASP A 229 -11.41 8.48 0.79
C ASP A 229 -11.54 7.03 1.32
N VAL A 230 -11.20 6.75 2.57
CA VAL A 230 -11.14 5.38 3.12
C VAL A 230 -12.49 4.67 3.05
N ILE A 231 -13.56 5.30 3.53
CA ILE A 231 -14.93 4.73 3.47
C ILE A 231 -15.39 4.58 2.02
N ALA A 232 -15.09 5.56 1.17
CA ALA A 232 -15.44 5.48 -0.25
C ALA A 232 -14.68 4.36 -0.98
N LEU A 233 -13.43 4.09 -0.58
CA LEU A 233 -12.66 2.95 -1.08
C LEU A 233 -13.29 1.63 -0.63
N GLU A 234 -13.68 1.52 0.64
CA GLU A 234 -14.32 0.29 1.13
C GLU A 234 -15.67 0.04 0.43
N ALA A 235 -16.46 1.09 0.17
CA ALA A 235 -17.67 0.98 -0.64
C ALA A 235 -17.38 0.45 -2.06
N LYS A 236 -16.29 0.89 -2.70
CA LYS A 236 -15.85 0.34 -4.01
C LYS A 236 -15.50 -1.14 -3.90
N ARG A 237 -14.76 -1.55 -2.86
CA ARG A 237 -14.37 -2.94 -2.61
C ARG A 237 -15.57 -3.87 -2.40
N LEU A 238 -16.64 -3.36 -1.80
CA LEU A 238 -17.88 -4.08 -1.56
C LEU A 238 -18.84 -4.07 -2.76
N GLY A 239 -18.47 -3.46 -3.89
CA GLY A 239 -19.37 -3.33 -5.03
C GLY A 239 -20.52 -2.34 -4.82
N LEU A 240 -20.47 -1.52 -3.76
CA LEU A 240 -21.50 -0.52 -3.44
C LEU A 240 -21.31 0.80 -4.19
N HIS A 241 -20.40 0.84 -5.15
CA HIS A 241 -20.15 1.98 -6.02
C HIS A 241 -20.49 1.62 -7.48
N SER A 242 -21.10 2.56 -8.23
CA SER A 242 -21.56 2.33 -9.62
C SER A 242 -20.49 1.73 -10.53
N SER A 243 -19.22 2.09 -10.35
CA SER A 243 -18.10 1.61 -11.17
C SER A 243 -17.62 0.19 -10.84
N THR A 244 -18.05 -0.38 -9.72
CA THR A 244 -17.65 -1.73 -9.29
C THR A 244 -18.85 -2.66 -9.10
N LEU A 245 -20.07 -2.13 -9.08
CA LEU A 245 -21.30 -2.86 -8.82
C LEU A 245 -21.47 -4.07 -9.74
N LEU A 246 -21.49 -3.85 -11.05
CA LEU A 246 -21.74 -4.91 -12.03
C LEU A 246 -20.61 -5.95 -12.11
N LYS A 247 -19.42 -5.60 -11.63
CA LYS A 247 -18.26 -6.50 -11.62
C LYS A 247 -18.22 -7.38 -10.38
N LEU A 248 -18.63 -6.84 -9.24
CA LEU A 248 -18.44 -7.49 -7.94
C LEU A 248 -19.71 -8.09 -7.36
N ILE A 249 -20.89 -7.62 -7.78
CA ILE A 249 -22.17 -8.13 -7.31
C ILE A 249 -22.88 -8.79 -8.49
N PRO A 250 -23.06 -10.13 -8.47
CA PRO A 250 -23.80 -10.82 -9.50
C PRO A 250 -25.28 -10.42 -9.47
N GLU A 251 -25.96 -10.57 -10.61
CA GLU A 251 -27.43 -10.47 -10.64
C GLU A 251 -28.02 -11.55 -9.73
N GLY A 252 -28.97 -11.16 -8.90
CA GLY A 252 -29.72 -12.12 -8.09
C GLY A 252 -30.47 -13.10 -8.98
N ASP A 253 -30.52 -14.36 -8.57
CA ASP A 253 -31.36 -15.36 -9.24
C ASP A 253 -32.79 -14.83 -9.28
N SER A 254 -33.23 -14.39 -10.45
CA SER A 254 -34.63 -14.16 -10.69
C SER A 254 -35.30 -15.53 -10.68
N GLU A 255 -35.74 -16.00 -9.52
CA GLU A 255 -36.75 -17.04 -9.49
C GLU A 255 -37.86 -16.56 -10.39
N LYS A 256 -38.03 -17.24 -11.51
CA LYS A 256 -39.20 -17.10 -12.35
C LYS A 256 -40.39 -17.54 -11.51
N ASN A 257 -41.04 -16.58 -10.87
CA ASN A 257 -42.42 -16.74 -10.48
C ASN A 257 -43.24 -16.87 -11.78
N ASN A 258 -43.21 -18.06 -12.31
CA ASN A 258 -44.27 -18.53 -13.20
C ASN A 258 -45.30 -19.22 -12.31
N ASP A 259 -46.28 -18.47 -11.91
CA ASP A 259 -47.62 -18.97 -11.59
C ASP A 259 -48.66 -18.03 -12.23
#